data_fa80ac028e8fb1103a3ff3b46de3f5b6
#
_entry.id   fa80ac028e8fb1103a3ff3b46de3f5b6
#
_cell.length_a   1.000
_cell.length_b   1.000
_cell.length_c   1.000
_cell.angle_alpha   90.00
_cell.angle_beta   90.00
_cell.angle_gamma   90.00
#
_symmetry.space_group_name_H-M   'P 1'
#
loop_
_entity.id
_entity.type
_entity.pdbx_description
1 polymer ?
#
loop_
_entity_poly.entity_id
_entity_poly.type
_entity_poly.pdbx_seq_one_letter_code
_entity_poly.pdbx_strand_id
1 'polypeptide(L)'
;IFTFKLSAADEATKAAIDSGTLTGIGTTADLYSSEKTTTKLIPKDGTEQVDFNALTFKKAGTYKFTVQETNANAPTGWTYDSHTYEIIIKVTDQDSVLKATQEINADGVTNSQIFINKFEASTTYGDEGGLNVTKTLNGRTLAADMFDFTITGEATDSVTAEEAEAKLAETDKSFKNTAPGKDDVAVMSKLSDVKFDETDIGKTYQY
;
A
#
# COMPACT_ATOMS: atom_id res chain seq x y z
N ILE A 1 5.80 9.51 -0.19
CA ILE A 1 5.77 10.66 -1.14
C ILE A 1 5.43 10.11 -2.51
N PHE A 2 4.42 10.70 -3.16
CA PHE A 2 3.90 10.26 -4.45
C PHE A 2 4.05 11.37 -5.47
N THR A 3 4.40 11.03 -6.71
CA THR A 3 4.59 11.98 -7.81
C THR A 3 3.54 11.77 -8.88
N PHE A 4 2.95 12.86 -9.32
CA PHE A 4 1.90 12.87 -10.34
C PHE A 4 2.33 13.71 -11.52
N LYS A 5 1.95 13.27 -12.72
CA LYS A 5 2.25 13.97 -13.97
C LYS A 5 0.94 14.34 -14.69
N LEU A 6 0.78 15.64 -14.94
CA LEU A 6 -0.24 16.18 -15.83
C LEU A 6 0.40 16.37 -17.21
N SER A 7 -0.20 15.81 -18.25
CA SER A 7 0.33 15.88 -19.63
C SER A 7 -0.74 16.31 -20.62
N ALA A 8 -0.36 17.06 -21.65
CA ALA A 8 -1.24 17.32 -22.79
C ALA A 8 -1.54 16.00 -23.54
N ALA A 9 -2.84 15.70 -23.74
CA ALA A 9 -3.28 14.41 -24.26
C ALA A 9 -3.43 14.38 -25.79
N ASP A 10 -3.57 15.53 -26.45
CA ASP A 10 -3.75 15.60 -27.90
C ASP A 10 -2.87 16.68 -28.56
N GLU A 11 -2.72 16.56 -29.88
CA GLU A 11 -1.90 17.49 -30.69
C GLU A 11 -2.45 18.93 -30.68
N ALA A 12 -3.75 19.12 -30.53
CA ALA A 12 -4.35 20.46 -30.45
C ALA A 12 -3.94 21.17 -29.15
N THR A 13 -3.92 20.45 -28.03
CA THR A 13 -3.47 20.97 -26.74
C THR A 13 -1.96 21.25 -26.75
N LYS A 14 -1.16 20.38 -27.37
CA LYS A 14 0.29 20.61 -27.54
C LYS A 14 0.55 21.86 -28.40
N ALA A 15 -0.13 22.01 -29.53
CA ALA A 15 -0.02 23.18 -30.38
C ALA A 15 -0.43 24.48 -29.66
N ALA A 16 -1.37 24.41 -28.73
CA ALA A 16 -1.74 25.56 -27.92
C ALA A 16 -0.63 25.94 -26.92
N ILE A 17 0.12 24.98 -26.41
CA ILE A 17 1.30 25.23 -25.58
C ILE A 17 2.40 25.87 -26.43
N ASP A 18 2.72 25.29 -27.58
CA ASP A 18 3.76 25.78 -28.50
C ASP A 18 3.52 27.23 -28.97
N SER A 19 2.24 27.57 -29.23
CA SER A 19 1.85 28.92 -29.62
C SER A 19 1.74 29.93 -28.46
N GLY A 20 1.88 29.45 -27.20
CA GLY A 20 1.70 30.26 -26.00
C GLY A 20 0.26 30.70 -25.74
N THR A 21 -0.72 30.07 -26.39
CA THR A 21 -2.14 30.28 -26.11
C THR A 21 -2.63 29.50 -24.89
N LEU A 22 -1.88 28.47 -24.50
CA LEU A 22 -1.98 27.77 -23.22
C LEU A 22 -0.65 27.88 -22.49
N THR A 23 -0.66 28.33 -21.24
CA THR A 23 0.54 28.43 -20.40
C THR A 23 0.27 27.85 -18.99
N GLY A 24 1.32 27.63 -18.20
CA GLY A 24 1.22 27.02 -16.87
C GLY A 24 1.53 25.51 -16.85
N ILE A 25 1.77 24.93 -18.03
CA ILE A 25 2.19 23.54 -18.21
C ILE A 25 3.39 23.51 -19.19
N GLY A 26 4.23 22.51 -19.05
CA GLY A 26 5.41 22.35 -19.89
C GLY A 26 6.55 23.24 -19.43
N THR A 27 7.50 22.66 -18.71
CA THR A 27 8.72 23.35 -18.31
C THR A 27 9.92 22.45 -18.52
N THR A 28 10.92 23.00 -19.14
CA THR A 28 12.35 22.60 -19.17
C THR A 28 12.72 21.26 -19.78
N ALA A 29 12.15 20.12 -19.41
CA ALA A 29 12.57 18.82 -19.94
C ALA A 29 11.49 18.13 -20.78
N ASP A 30 10.24 18.44 -20.50
CA ASP A 30 9.06 17.95 -21.23
C ASP A 30 8.08 19.10 -21.41
N LEU A 31 8.04 19.68 -22.61
CA LEU A 31 7.26 20.87 -22.94
C LEU A 31 5.74 20.69 -22.78
N TYR A 32 5.24 19.48 -22.70
CA TYR A 32 3.83 19.17 -22.70
C TYR A 32 3.34 18.59 -21.39
N SER A 33 4.14 18.62 -20.33
CA SER A 33 3.76 18.07 -19.02
C SER A 33 4.28 18.89 -17.85
N SER A 34 3.68 18.66 -16.69
CA SER A 34 4.11 19.17 -15.40
C SER A 34 4.03 18.07 -14.37
N GLU A 35 5.01 18.01 -13.48
CA GLU A 35 5.02 17.07 -12.36
C GLU A 35 4.75 17.78 -11.04
N LYS A 36 4.10 17.06 -10.14
CA LYS A 36 3.83 17.50 -8.78
C LYS A 36 3.98 16.33 -7.83
N THR A 37 4.63 16.58 -6.72
CA THR A 37 4.89 15.57 -5.69
C THR A 37 4.17 15.95 -4.41
N THR A 38 3.63 14.96 -3.68
CA THR A 38 3.06 15.18 -2.34
C THR A 38 4.13 15.76 -1.42
N THR A 39 3.76 16.72 -0.59
CA THR A 39 4.69 17.44 0.29
C THR A 39 4.72 16.88 1.70
N LYS A 40 3.75 16.04 2.05
CA LYS A 40 3.57 15.45 3.39
C LYS A 40 3.62 13.93 3.32
N LEU A 41 3.95 13.33 4.46
CA LEU A 41 3.68 11.93 4.70
C LEU A 41 2.17 11.78 4.89
N ILE A 42 1.54 10.99 4.03
CA ILE A 42 0.12 10.66 4.15
C ILE A 42 0.02 9.58 5.23
N PRO A 43 -0.73 9.81 6.34
CA PRO A 43 -0.91 8.79 7.36
C PRO A 43 -1.71 7.61 6.81
N LYS A 44 -1.75 6.50 7.55
CA LYS A 44 -2.61 5.36 7.22
C LYS A 44 -4.05 5.85 6.99
N ASP A 45 -4.66 5.39 5.89
CA ASP A 45 -6.01 5.77 5.46
C ASP A 45 -6.22 7.29 5.26
N GLY A 46 -5.12 8.03 5.16
CA GLY A 46 -5.13 9.46 4.93
C GLY A 46 -5.23 9.83 3.45
N THR A 47 -5.57 11.09 3.20
CA THR A 47 -5.65 11.67 1.85
C THR A 47 -4.89 13.00 1.81
N GLU A 48 -4.18 13.25 0.71
CA GLU A 48 -3.60 14.57 0.40
C GLU A 48 -4.09 15.02 -0.98
N GLN A 49 -4.48 16.29 -1.09
CA GLN A 49 -4.77 16.91 -2.37
C GLN A 49 -3.46 17.39 -3.00
N VAL A 50 -3.30 17.13 -4.29
CA VAL A 50 -2.15 17.59 -5.08
C VAL A 50 -2.64 18.60 -6.11
N ASP A 51 -2.19 19.85 -5.98
CA ASP A 51 -2.57 20.94 -6.86
C ASP A 51 -1.45 21.21 -7.88
N PHE A 52 -1.75 21.07 -9.15
CA PHE A 52 -0.89 21.52 -10.23
C PHE A 52 -0.91 23.04 -10.34
N ASN A 53 0.09 23.62 -11.02
CA ASN A 53 0.12 25.05 -11.27
C ASN A 53 -1.11 25.47 -12.11
N ALA A 54 -1.58 26.68 -11.88
CA ALA A 54 -2.72 27.23 -12.63
C ALA A 54 -2.42 27.26 -14.15
N LEU A 55 -3.35 26.72 -14.93
CA LEU A 55 -3.34 26.80 -16.37
C LEU A 55 -3.96 28.13 -16.81
N THR A 56 -3.32 28.82 -17.75
CA THR A 56 -3.87 30.06 -18.33
C THR A 56 -4.18 29.84 -19.80
N PHE A 57 -5.45 30.02 -20.16
CA PHE A 57 -5.97 29.91 -21.52
C PHE A 57 -6.19 31.31 -22.12
N LYS A 58 -5.64 31.56 -23.32
CA LYS A 58 -5.78 32.84 -24.05
C LYS A 58 -6.68 32.73 -25.27
N LYS A 59 -7.25 31.53 -25.52
CA LYS A 59 -8.12 31.25 -26.65
C LYS A 59 -9.23 30.30 -26.24
N ALA A 60 -10.44 30.50 -26.73
CA ALA A 60 -11.54 29.55 -26.64
C ALA A 60 -11.19 28.24 -27.38
N GLY A 61 -11.57 27.10 -26.83
CA GLY A 61 -11.27 25.79 -27.38
C GLY A 61 -11.50 24.68 -26.37
N THR A 62 -11.24 23.43 -26.79
CA THR A 62 -11.24 22.26 -25.92
C THR A 62 -9.80 21.79 -25.76
N TYR A 63 -9.38 21.64 -24.53
CA TYR A 63 -8.03 21.24 -24.15
C TYR A 63 -8.09 19.93 -23.39
N LYS A 64 -7.28 18.95 -23.80
CA LYS A 64 -7.29 17.61 -23.22
C LYS A 64 -5.97 17.30 -22.51
N PHE A 65 -6.09 16.74 -21.33
CA PHE A 65 -4.95 16.36 -20.50
C PHE A 65 -5.16 14.95 -19.97
N THR A 66 -4.06 14.32 -19.60
CA THR A 66 -4.05 13.13 -18.77
C THR A 66 -3.33 13.41 -17.46
N VAL A 67 -3.78 12.80 -16.38
CA VAL A 67 -3.06 12.76 -15.11
C VAL A 67 -2.84 11.31 -14.69
N GLN A 68 -1.63 11.01 -14.25
CA GLN A 68 -1.24 9.69 -13.76
C GLN A 68 -0.21 9.82 -12.64
N GLU A 69 -0.12 8.80 -11.81
CA GLU A 69 0.98 8.64 -10.87
C GLU A 69 2.23 8.12 -11.62
N THR A 70 3.40 8.69 -11.31
CA THR A 70 4.65 8.38 -12.03
C THR A 70 5.72 7.77 -11.13
N ASN A 71 5.37 7.31 -9.94
CA ASN A 71 6.32 6.65 -9.06
C ASN A 71 6.85 5.38 -9.74
N ALA A 72 8.15 5.37 -10.00
CA ALA A 72 8.82 4.18 -10.51
C ALA A 72 9.28 3.30 -9.34
N ASN A 73 9.24 1.96 -9.52
CA ASN A 73 9.78 0.98 -8.59
C ASN A 73 9.14 1.05 -7.19
N ALA A 74 7.96 0.49 -7.08
CA ALA A 74 7.31 0.31 -5.78
C ALA A 74 8.23 -0.48 -4.83
N PRO A 75 8.53 0.01 -3.63
CA PRO A 75 9.20 -0.78 -2.60
C PRO A 75 8.38 -2.03 -2.28
N THR A 76 9.03 -3.04 -1.69
CA THR A 76 8.34 -4.26 -1.26
C THR A 76 7.12 -3.92 -0.39
N GLY A 77 6.00 -4.55 -0.69
CA GLY A 77 4.72 -4.34 0.00
C GLY A 77 3.88 -3.20 -0.58
N TRP A 78 4.41 -2.34 -1.43
CA TRP A 78 3.66 -1.25 -2.06
C TRP A 78 3.10 -1.66 -3.41
N THR A 79 1.86 -1.26 -3.67
CA THR A 79 1.22 -1.28 -4.99
C THR A 79 0.76 0.12 -5.31
N TYR A 80 1.36 0.74 -6.33
CA TYR A 80 0.97 2.07 -6.79
C TYR A 80 -0.23 2.00 -7.73
N ASP A 81 -1.04 3.05 -7.69
CA ASP A 81 -2.16 3.20 -8.58
C ASP A 81 -1.67 3.39 -10.03
N SER A 82 -2.20 2.60 -10.94
CA SER A 82 -1.82 2.63 -12.37
C SER A 82 -2.84 3.35 -13.25
N HIS A 83 -3.86 3.97 -12.67
CA HIS A 83 -4.87 4.69 -13.44
C HIS A 83 -4.29 5.90 -14.17
N THR A 84 -4.83 6.13 -15.36
CA THR A 84 -4.63 7.37 -16.13
C THR A 84 -6.00 8.02 -16.31
N TYR A 85 -6.18 9.19 -15.73
CA TYR A 85 -7.41 9.95 -15.86
C TYR A 85 -7.33 10.96 -16.98
N GLU A 86 -8.37 11.05 -17.81
CA GLU A 86 -8.52 12.09 -18.82
C GLU A 86 -9.23 13.31 -18.20
N ILE A 87 -8.67 14.50 -18.45
CA ILE A 87 -9.23 15.78 -18.03
C ILE A 87 -9.52 16.59 -19.28
N ILE A 88 -10.76 16.99 -19.49
CA ILE A 88 -11.19 17.83 -20.60
C ILE A 88 -11.57 19.20 -20.04
N ILE A 89 -10.89 20.24 -20.50
CA ILE A 89 -11.20 21.62 -20.16
C ILE A 89 -11.76 22.33 -21.38
N LYS A 90 -12.98 22.79 -21.25
CA LYS A 90 -13.66 23.59 -22.28
C LYS A 90 -13.56 25.08 -21.94
N VAL A 91 -12.97 25.85 -22.82
CA VAL A 91 -12.86 27.29 -22.70
C VAL A 91 -13.79 27.95 -23.70
N THR A 92 -14.71 28.74 -23.21
CA THR A 92 -15.68 29.48 -24.01
C THR A 92 -15.43 30.97 -23.89
N ASP A 93 -15.74 31.72 -24.97
CA ASP A 93 -15.79 33.17 -24.91
C ASP A 93 -17.21 33.60 -24.54
N GLN A 94 -17.33 34.38 -23.49
CA GLN A 94 -18.57 34.98 -23.01
C GLN A 94 -18.36 36.48 -22.90
N ASP A 95 -18.81 37.19 -23.91
CA ASP A 95 -18.71 38.66 -23.98
C ASP A 95 -17.27 39.20 -23.82
N SER A 96 -16.32 38.61 -24.54
CA SER A 96 -14.88 38.90 -24.48
C SER A 96 -14.18 38.50 -23.17
N VAL A 97 -14.84 37.69 -22.37
CA VAL A 97 -14.24 37.04 -21.18
C VAL A 97 -14.16 35.52 -21.40
N LEU A 98 -12.96 34.98 -21.29
CA LEU A 98 -12.76 33.53 -21.38
C LEU A 98 -13.14 32.87 -20.07
N LYS A 99 -14.00 31.85 -20.17
CA LYS A 99 -14.41 31.00 -19.05
C LYS A 99 -14.00 29.58 -19.31
N ALA A 100 -13.17 29.03 -18.42
CA ALA A 100 -12.76 27.62 -18.44
C ALA A 100 -13.65 26.79 -17.53
N THR A 101 -14.13 25.66 -18.02
CA THR A 101 -14.90 24.67 -17.25
C THR A 101 -14.34 23.28 -17.53
N GLN A 102 -14.19 22.47 -16.50
CA GLN A 102 -13.86 21.06 -16.66
C GLN A 102 -15.13 20.30 -17.04
N GLU A 103 -15.06 19.51 -18.11
CA GLU A 103 -16.14 18.59 -18.46
C GLU A 103 -16.07 17.37 -17.55
N ILE A 104 -17.23 16.94 -17.05
CA ILE A 104 -17.38 15.68 -16.32
C ILE A 104 -17.41 14.57 -17.39
N ASN A 105 -16.60 13.53 -17.22
CA ASN A 105 -16.64 12.36 -18.11
C ASN A 105 -18.07 11.78 -18.16
N ALA A 106 -18.44 11.24 -19.31
CA ALA A 106 -19.79 10.71 -19.61
C ALA A 106 -20.24 9.59 -18.65
N ASP A 107 -19.36 9.02 -17.87
CA ASP A 107 -19.61 7.93 -16.93
C ASP A 107 -20.09 8.42 -15.54
N GLY A 108 -20.38 9.71 -15.37
CA GLY A 108 -20.90 10.26 -14.11
C GLY A 108 -19.90 10.26 -12.94
N VAL A 109 -18.63 10.01 -13.21
CA VAL A 109 -17.58 10.09 -12.21
C VAL A 109 -17.33 11.57 -11.92
N THR A 110 -17.51 11.95 -10.67
CA THR A 110 -17.24 13.30 -10.16
C THR A 110 -15.81 13.75 -10.53
N ASN A 111 -15.58 15.05 -10.65
CA ASN A 111 -14.32 15.72 -11.02
C ASN A 111 -13.10 15.40 -10.15
N SER A 112 -13.13 14.34 -9.38
CA SER A 112 -12.04 13.93 -8.50
C SER A 112 -11.28 12.76 -9.11
N GLN A 113 -10.06 13.01 -9.53
CA GLN A 113 -9.10 11.98 -9.88
C GLN A 113 -8.49 11.47 -8.57
N ILE A 114 -8.92 10.28 -8.14
CA ILE A 114 -8.48 9.67 -6.89
C ILE A 114 -7.51 8.55 -7.24
N PHE A 115 -6.29 8.66 -6.76
CA PHE A 115 -5.28 7.62 -6.83
C PHE A 115 -5.22 6.89 -5.48
N ILE A 116 -5.27 5.57 -5.52
CA ILE A 116 -5.30 4.73 -4.31
C ILE A 116 -4.08 3.81 -4.34
N ASN A 117 -3.11 4.12 -3.51
CA ASN A 117 -1.95 3.27 -3.28
C ASN A 117 -2.22 2.32 -2.12
N LYS A 118 -1.79 1.07 -2.28
CA LYS A 118 -1.87 0.05 -1.23
C LYS A 118 -0.49 -0.24 -0.66
N PHE A 119 -0.47 -0.48 0.62
CA PHE A 119 0.68 -1.07 1.30
C PHE A 119 0.23 -2.35 2.01
N GLU A 120 0.86 -3.45 1.68
CA GLU A 120 0.62 -4.77 2.28
C GLU A 120 1.97 -5.33 2.70
N ALA A 121 2.13 -5.54 3.99
CA ALA A 121 3.30 -6.20 4.56
C ALA A 121 2.87 -7.48 5.27
N SER A 122 3.63 -8.55 5.10
CA SER A 122 3.41 -9.78 5.84
C SER A 122 4.73 -10.46 6.13
N THR A 123 4.77 -11.19 7.23
CA THR A 123 5.87 -12.07 7.59
C THR A 123 5.34 -13.29 8.32
N THR A 124 6.10 -14.38 8.27
CA THR A 124 5.80 -15.59 9.03
C THR A 124 6.94 -15.83 10.02
N TYR A 125 6.64 -15.89 11.30
CA TYR A 125 7.65 -16.12 12.34
C TYR A 125 8.45 -17.41 12.11
N GLY A 126 7.81 -18.43 11.57
CA GLY A 126 8.42 -19.72 11.29
C GLY A 126 9.47 -19.77 10.19
N ASP A 127 9.58 -18.74 9.35
CA ASP A 127 10.58 -18.67 8.28
C ASP A 127 12.02 -18.72 8.84
N GLU A 128 12.21 -18.32 10.08
CA GLU A 128 13.47 -18.37 10.82
C GLU A 128 13.60 -19.60 11.76
N GLY A 129 12.70 -20.61 11.64
CA GLY A 129 12.76 -21.86 12.37
C GLY A 129 11.75 -22.03 13.53
N GLY A 130 10.99 -20.99 13.87
CA GLY A 130 9.95 -21.07 14.91
C GLY A 130 10.49 -21.40 16.31
N LEU A 131 9.61 -21.96 17.16
CA LEU A 131 9.93 -22.42 18.51
C LEU A 131 10.20 -23.93 18.52
N ASN A 132 11.35 -24.37 19.02
CA ASN A 132 11.64 -25.76 19.26
C ASN A 132 11.45 -26.12 20.75
N VAL A 133 10.44 -26.94 21.02
CA VAL A 133 10.20 -27.48 22.37
C VAL A 133 10.90 -28.81 22.48
N THR A 134 11.80 -28.96 23.45
CA THR A 134 12.61 -30.17 23.68
C THR A 134 12.17 -30.88 24.95
N LYS A 135 11.90 -32.18 24.84
CA LYS A 135 11.57 -33.04 26.01
C LYS A 135 12.58 -34.15 26.17
N THR A 136 13.12 -34.30 27.37
CA THR A 136 13.91 -35.42 27.81
C THR A 136 13.27 -36.06 29.03
N LEU A 137 13.56 -37.36 29.29
CA LEU A 137 13.09 -38.07 30.45
C LEU A 137 14.26 -38.86 31.05
N ASN A 138 14.61 -38.55 32.29
CA ASN A 138 15.69 -39.27 33.00
C ASN A 138 15.15 -40.46 33.78
N GLY A 139 15.90 -41.53 33.76
CA GLY A 139 15.61 -42.74 34.56
C GLY A 139 14.54 -43.67 33.98
N ARG A 140 13.97 -43.31 32.81
CA ARG A 140 12.99 -44.13 32.11
C ARG A 140 13.00 -43.76 30.61
N THR A 141 12.67 -44.73 29.76
CA THR A 141 12.53 -44.49 28.32
C THR A 141 11.38 -43.55 28.04
N LEU A 142 11.64 -42.49 27.29
CA LEU A 142 10.61 -41.58 26.76
C LEU A 142 9.86 -42.28 25.61
N ALA A 143 8.55 -42.17 25.61
CA ALA A 143 7.70 -42.60 24.48
C ALA A 143 6.85 -41.42 23.99
N ALA A 144 6.28 -41.52 22.79
CA ALA A 144 5.35 -40.53 22.29
C ALA A 144 4.12 -40.41 23.22
N ASP A 145 3.50 -39.25 23.22
CA ASP A 145 2.23 -38.94 23.90
C ASP A 145 2.24 -39.06 25.43
N MET A 146 3.43 -39.08 26.06
CA MET A 146 3.57 -39.19 27.52
C MET A 146 3.33 -37.86 28.25
N PHE A 147 3.54 -36.72 27.59
CA PHE A 147 3.47 -35.38 28.20
C PHE A 147 2.67 -34.43 27.33
N ASP A 148 1.80 -33.66 27.98
CA ASP A 148 1.02 -32.62 27.36
C ASP A 148 1.73 -31.28 27.52
N PHE A 149 1.62 -30.46 26.49
CA PHE A 149 2.13 -29.08 26.42
C PHE A 149 1.04 -28.15 25.92
N THR A 150 1.05 -26.94 26.41
CA THR A 150 0.20 -25.85 25.94
C THR A 150 1.04 -24.61 25.64
N ILE A 151 0.67 -23.87 24.60
CA ILE A 151 1.16 -22.51 24.32
C ILE A 151 -0.06 -21.62 24.38
N THR A 152 0.01 -20.54 25.13
CA THR A 152 -1.06 -19.57 25.29
C THR A 152 -0.56 -18.16 24.96
N GLY A 153 -1.45 -17.32 24.39
CA GLY A 153 -1.16 -15.91 24.21
C GLY A 153 -1.27 -15.17 25.53
N GLU A 154 -0.38 -14.19 25.75
CA GLU A 154 -0.40 -13.30 26.91
C GLU A 154 -0.67 -11.86 26.48
N ALA A 155 -1.30 -11.07 27.38
CA ALA A 155 -1.54 -9.65 27.14
C ALA A 155 -0.24 -8.85 27.26
N THR A 156 -0.09 -7.87 26.36
CA THR A 156 0.99 -6.87 26.39
C THR A 156 0.39 -5.46 26.42
N ASP A 157 1.21 -4.42 26.38
CA ASP A 157 0.73 -3.02 26.29
C ASP A 157 0.03 -2.73 24.95
N SER A 158 0.20 -3.58 23.92
CA SER A 158 -0.31 -3.34 22.57
C SER A 158 -1.24 -4.42 22.01
N VAL A 159 -1.37 -5.57 22.73
CA VAL A 159 -2.14 -6.74 22.26
C VAL A 159 -2.80 -7.41 23.47
N THR A 160 -4.08 -7.79 23.34
CA THR A 160 -4.76 -8.60 24.36
C THR A 160 -4.34 -10.07 24.28
N ALA A 161 -4.60 -10.84 25.33
CA ALA A 161 -4.34 -12.29 25.34
C ALA A 161 -5.12 -12.98 24.22
N GLU A 162 -6.38 -12.60 23.97
CA GLU A 162 -7.23 -13.15 22.92
C GLU A 162 -6.70 -12.85 21.52
N GLU A 163 -6.15 -11.63 21.29
CA GLU A 163 -5.54 -11.27 20.01
C GLU A 163 -4.25 -12.06 19.76
N ALA A 164 -3.43 -12.29 20.79
CA ALA A 164 -2.24 -13.13 20.69
C ALA A 164 -2.65 -14.59 20.43
N GLU A 165 -3.62 -15.12 21.18
CA GLU A 165 -4.14 -16.48 21.06
C GLU A 165 -4.72 -16.74 19.66
N ALA A 166 -5.36 -15.75 19.03
CA ALA A 166 -5.95 -15.85 17.70
C ALA A 166 -4.91 -16.03 16.58
N LYS A 167 -3.65 -15.68 16.82
CA LYS A 167 -2.53 -15.91 15.88
C LYS A 167 -2.01 -17.35 15.91
N LEU A 168 -2.32 -18.12 16.96
CA LEU A 168 -1.84 -19.49 17.11
C LEU A 168 -2.66 -20.48 16.28
N ALA A 169 -1.99 -21.41 15.61
CA ALA A 169 -2.65 -22.58 15.05
C ALA A 169 -3.16 -23.48 16.18
N GLU A 170 -4.31 -24.13 15.98
CA GLU A 170 -4.89 -25.04 16.99
C GLU A 170 -3.93 -26.17 17.38
N THR A 171 -3.07 -26.64 16.45
CA THR A 171 -2.05 -27.65 16.69
C THR A 171 -0.88 -27.17 17.56
N ASP A 172 -0.76 -25.85 17.73
CA ASP A 172 0.25 -25.25 18.60
C ASP A 172 -0.27 -24.94 19.99
N LYS A 173 -1.58 -24.69 20.13
CA LYS A 173 -2.21 -24.40 21.42
C LYS A 173 -2.11 -25.57 22.39
N SER A 174 -2.27 -26.82 21.90
CA SER A 174 -2.15 -28.02 22.72
C SER A 174 -1.56 -29.16 21.92
N PHE A 175 -0.50 -29.78 22.44
CA PHE A 175 0.18 -30.86 21.77
C PHE A 175 0.87 -31.81 22.79
N LYS A 176 1.25 -32.96 22.28
CA LYS A 176 2.02 -33.98 23.07
C LYS A 176 3.43 -34.11 22.54
N ASN A 177 4.31 -34.67 23.36
CA ASN A 177 5.67 -34.98 22.87
C ASN A 177 5.60 -36.03 21.77
N THR A 178 6.44 -35.89 20.78
CA THR A 178 6.72 -36.91 19.75
C THR A 178 7.52 -38.05 20.32
N ALA A 179 7.66 -39.17 19.58
CA ALA A 179 8.61 -40.21 19.88
C ALA A 179 10.04 -39.59 19.95
N PRO A 180 10.88 -40.08 20.86
CA PRO A 180 12.25 -39.58 20.96
C PRO A 180 13.04 -39.93 19.70
N GLY A 181 13.88 -39.00 19.28
CA GLY A 181 14.86 -39.18 18.25
C GLY A 181 16.20 -39.70 18.84
N LYS A 182 17.30 -39.15 18.32
CA LYS A 182 18.65 -39.44 18.82
C LYS A 182 18.80 -38.97 20.28
N ASP A 183 19.52 -39.76 21.10
CA ASP A 183 19.84 -39.45 22.48
C ASP A 183 18.62 -39.35 23.42
N ASP A 184 17.55 -40.11 23.13
CA ASP A 184 16.27 -40.09 23.89
C ASP A 184 15.64 -38.71 24.04
N VAL A 185 15.79 -37.86 23.04
CA VAL A 185 15.26 -36.49 23.00
C VAL A 185 14.12 -36.41 22.00
N ALA A 186 12.97 -35.92 22.45
CA ALA A 186 11.88 -35.52 21.56
C ALA A 186 11.94 -34.01 21.30
N VAL A 187 11.92 -33.61 20.03
CA VAL A 187 11.92 -32.22 19.60
C VAL A 187 10.63 -31.97 18.82
N MET A 188 9.87 -30.96 19.21
CA MET A 188 8.66 -30.49 18.54
C MET A 188 8.86 -29.06 18.06
N SER A 189 8.72 -28.85 16.76
CA SER A 189 8.70 -27.48 16.19
C SER A 189 7.29 -26.91 16.30
N LYS A 190 7.17 -25.72 16.85
CA LYS A 190 5.94 -25.01 17.08
C LYS A 190 6.07 -23.56 16.64
N LEU A 191 4.94 -22.87 16.49
CA LEU A 191 4.90 -21.48 16.03
C LEU A 191 5.59 -21.28 14.67
N SER A 192 5.58 -22.32 13.82
CA SER A 192 6.28 -22.29 12.53
C SER A 192 5.51 -21.55 11.42
N ASP A 193 4.26 -21.19 11.68
CA ASP A 193 3.35 -20.59 10.71
C ASP A 193 2.57 -19.38 11.25
N VAL A 194 3.03 -18.77 12.33
CA VAL A 194 2.43 -17.55 12.90
C VAL A 194 2.63 -16.38 11.92
N LYS A 195 1.53 -15.88 11.38
CA LYS A 195 1.53 -14.81 10.37
C LYS A 195 1.22 -13.47 10.98
N PHE A 196 2.00 -12.49 10.57
CA PHE A 196 1.82 -11.09 10.89
C PHE A 196 1.65 -10.28 9.60
N ASP A 197 0.83 -9.25 9.64
CA ASP A 197 0.55 -8.35 8.51
C ASP A 197 0.74 -6.88 8.90
N GLU A 198 0.37 -5.96 8.04
CA GLU A 198 0.53 -4.52 8.27
C GLU A 198 -0.25 -4.01 9.49
N THR A 199 -1.29 -4.73 9.94
CA THR A 199 -2.06 -4.36 11.13
C THR A 199 -1.33 -4.70 12.44
N ASP A 200 -0.28 -5.50 12.35
CA ASP A 200 0.55 -5.94 13.46
C ASP A 200 1.80 -5.06 13.66
N ILE A 201 2.05 -4.12 12.75
CA ILE A 201 3.23 -3.23 12.83
C ILE A 201 3.22 -2.43 14.14
N GLY A 202 4.31 -2.52 14.87
CA GLY A 202 4.48 -1.85 16.16
C GLY A 202 3.85 -2.54 17.35
N LYS A 203 3.20 -3.69 17.15
CA LYS A 203 2.67 -4.53 18.24
C LYS A 203 3.71 -5.52 18.74
N THR A 204 3.60 -5.89 20.01
CA THR A 204 4.41 -6.92 20.66
C THR A 204 3.50 -8.08 21.03
N TYR A 205 3.81 -9.28 20.53
CA TYR A 205 3.10 -10.51 20.84
C TYR A 205 3.92 -11.34 21.83
N GLN A 206 3.27 -11.89 22.85
CA GLN A 206 3.87 -12.73 23.88
C GLN A 206 3.09 -14.04 24.01
N TYR A 207 3.85 -15.17 24.12
CA TYR A 207 3.33 -16.52 24.24
C TYR A 207 4.02 -17.27 25.38
#